data_bb93169a875cd9421c080c4d1685741b
#
_entry.id   bb93169a875cd9421c080c4d1685741b
#
_cell.length_a   1.000
_cell.length_b   1.000
_cell.length_c   1.000
_cell.angle_alpha   90.00
_cell.angle_beta   90.00
_cell.angle_gamma   90.00
#
_symmetry.space_group_name_H-M   'P 1'
#
loop_
_entity.id
_entity.type
_entity.pdbx_description
1 polymer ?
#
loop_
_entity_poly.entity_id
_entity_poly.type
_entity_poly.pdbx_seq_one_letter_code
_entity_poly.pdbx_strand_id
1 'polypeptide(L)'
;MAGPVRGLPGQARHPVVDVHTHVVPKGWPDLGAACGGSGWPWLRIDSERAAMIMVGETEFRPVGAQCWDPAVRLADMADDGVDVQVVSPTPVFFSYDRPADQAVKVARIFNDLTLEVTAGGTGRLVPFCQVPLQDPDAACAELDRCLAAGHAGVEIGNHVGDRDLDDAGIVTFLQHCAEVGAPVFVHPWDMPGGPRLDRWMARWLTGMPAETHLSVLALILGGVFDRVPRSLRICFAHGGGSFPFWLGRADNAWHRRGDLVRGASSAPPSAYVDRFCVDSVVFDPAALRLLVETMGEDRVLVGSDYPYPLGERPVGDVVRRSDFLTDGQRDKLLSANALHFLGASMYTSRR
;
A
#
# COMPACT_ATOMS: atom_id res chain seq x y z
N MET A 1 -19.11 2.35 -30.50
CA MET A 1 -20.03 2.59 -29.37
C MET A 1 -20.45 1.22 -28.83
N ALA A 2 -19.77 0.72 -27.82
CA ALA A 2 -20.16 -0.49 -27.10
C ALA A 2 -21.04 -0.06 -25.92
N GLY A 3 -22.28 -0.54 -25.89
CA GLY A 3 -23.22 -0.26 -24.81
C GLY A 3 -22.83 -0.96 -23.49
N PRO A 4 -23.35 -0.51 -22.33
CA PRO A 4 -23.03 -1.12 -21.06
C PRO A 4 -23.50 -2.58 -21.00
N VAL A 5 -22.60 -3.48 -20.61
CA VAL A 5 -22.92 -4.88 -20.36
C VAL A 5 -23.88 -4.94 -19.16
N ARG A 6 -25.16 -5.22 -19.43
CA ARG A 6 -26.15 -5.49 -18.39
C ARG A 6 -25.85 -6.85 -17.77
N GLY A 7 -25.45 -6.87 -16.49
CA GLY A 7 -25.36 -8.09 -15.70
C GLY A 7 -26.72 -8.80 -15.61
N LEU A 8 -26.71 -10.14 -15.61
CA LEU A 8 -27.91 -10.96 -15.43
C LEU A 8 -28.52 -10.69 -14.04
N PRO A 9 -29.84 -10.57 -13.92
CA PRO A 9 -30.51 -10.36 -12.63
C PRO A 9 -30.52 -11.66 -11.82
N GLY A 10 -29.87 -11.66 -10.63
CA GLY A 10 -30.06 -12.73 -9.65
C GLY A 10 -28.85 -13.18 -8.83
N GLN A 11 -27.62 -12.78 -9.11
CA GLN A 11 -26.50 -13.02 -8.21
C GLN A 11 -26.08 -11.70 -7.54
N ALA A 12 -26.01 -11.70 -6.20
CA ALA A 12 -25.43 -10.57 -5.47
C ALA A 12 -23.98 -10.41 -5.96
N ARG A 13 -23.71 -9.31 -6.66
CA ARG A 13 -22.37 -8.96 -7.12
C ARG A 13 -21.46 -8.82 -5.89
N HIS A 14 -20.30 -9.49 -5.90
CA HIS A 14 -19.27 -9.24 -4.90
C HIS A 14 -18.79 -7.78 -4.98
N PRO A 15 -18.51 -7.12 -3.83
CA PRO A 15 -18.04 -5.73 -3.83
C PRO A 15 -16.67 -5.64 -4.50
N VAL A 16 -16.44 -4.62 -5.32
CA VAL A 16 -15.10 -4.29 -5.84
C VAL A 16 -14.36 -3.53 -4.74
N VAL A 17 -13.20 -4.07 -4.34
CA VAL A 17 -12.39 -3.54 -3.25
C VAL A 17 -11.03 -3.09 -3.78
N ASP A 18 -10.76 -1.80 -3.67
CA ASP A 18 -9.48 -1.17 -4.00
C ASP A 18 -8.64 -1.06 -2.73
N VAL A 19 -7.51 -1.80 -2.66
CA VAL A 19 -6.67 -1.86 -1.44
C VAL A 19 -5.57 -0.81 -1.40
N HIS A 20 -5.41 -0.01 -2.45
CA HIS A 20 -4.29 0.92 -2.58
C HIS A 20 -4.78 2.32 -2.94
N THR A 21 -5.08 3.12 -1.94
CA THR A 21 -5.47 4.52 -2.13
C THR A 21 -4.94 5.42 -1.03
N HIS A 22 -4.79 6.70 -1.35
CA HIS A 22 -4.20 7.67 -0.44
C HIS A 22 -5.13 8.86 -0.14
N VAL A 23 -4.90 9.46 1.05
CA VAL A 23 -5.49 10.74 1.45
C VAL A 23 -4.40 11.76 1.77
N VAL A 24 -4.75 13.00 1.54
CA VAL A 24 -4.05 14.19 2.01
C VAL A 24 -5.11 15.01 2.73
N PRO A 25 -5.35 14.77 4.03
CA PRO A 25 -6.35 15.53 4.78
C PRO A 25 -6.09 17.03 4.70
N LYS A 26 -7.11 17.87 4.86
CA LYS A 26 -6.93 19.32 5.06
C LYS A 26 -6.83 19.63 6.55
N GLY A 27 -6.17 20.75 6.85
CA GLY A 27 -6.26 21.35 8.19
C GLY A 27 -5.31 20.78 9.24
N TRP A 28 -4.29 20.03 8.82
CA TRP A 28 -3.26 19.69 9.81
C TRP A 28 -2.50 20.94 10.29
N PRO A 29 -2.02 20.94 11.54
CA PRO A 29 -1.31 22.08 12.12
C PRO A 29 0.03 22.32 11.44
N ASP A 30 0.66 23.46 11.71
CA ASP A 30 2.09 23.64 11.43
C ASP A 30 2.89 22.56 12.16
N LEU A 31 3.47 21.62 11.39
CA LEU A 31 4.20 20.49 11.94
C LEU A 31 5.49 20.92 12.62
N GLY A 32 6.11 22.02 12.19
CA GLY A 32 7.26 22.60 12.88
C GLY A 32 6.91 23.05 14.30
N ALA A 33 5.79 23.72 14.45
CA ALA A 33 5.29 24.15 15.77
C ALA A 33 4.77 22.96 16.60
N ALA A 34 4.09 22.00 16.01
CA ALA A 34 3.47 20.87 16.71
C ALA A 34 4.47 19.77 17.09
N CYS A 35 5.42 19.47 16.20
CA CYS A 35 6.33 18.33 16.34
C CYS A 35 7.78 18.73 16.60
N GLY A 36 8.15 19.98 16.33
CA GLY A 36 9.52 20.48 16.36
C GLY A 36 10.25 20.24 15.02
N GLY A 37 11.43 20.87 14.85
CA GLY A 37 12.20 20.78 13.62
C GLY A 37 11.70 21.71 12.51
N SER A 38 12.23 21.55 11.30
CA SER A 38 11.90 22.34 10.11
C SER A 38 11.88 21.48 8.85
N GLY A 39 11.45 22.06 7.71
CA GLY A 39 11.39 21.34 6.44
C GLY A 39 10.25 20.30 6.36
N TRP A 40 9.22 20.47 7.16
CA TRP A 40 8.03 19.64 7.14
C TRP A 40 7.20 19.90 5.89
N PRO A 41 6.44 18.90 5.43
CA PRO A 41 5.41 19.15 4.42
C PRO A 41 4.31 20.06 4.99
N TRP A 42 3.77 20.91 4.12
CA TRP A 42 2.62 21.76 4.41
C TRP A 42 1.75 21.89 3.17
N LEU A 43 0.50 22.32 3.35
CA LEU A 43 -0.48 22.40 2.26
C LEU A 43 -0.73 23.85 1.89
N ARG A 44 -0.27 24.25 0.69
CA ARG A 44 -0.71 25.52 0.09
C ARG A 44 -2.08 25.31 -0.54
N ILE A 45 -3.08 26.01 -0.04
CA ILE A 45 -4.45 25.95 -0.56
C ILE A 45 -4.57 26.92 -1.73
N ASP A 46 -4.77 26.41 -2.93
CA ASP A 46 -4.94 27.21 -4.14
C ASP A 46 -6.43 27.53 -4.40
N SER A 47 -7.36 26.64 -3.99
CA SER A 47 -8.81 26.83 -4.06
C SER A 47 -9.54 25.85 -3.12
N GLU A 48 -10.87 25.87 -3.12
CA GLU A 48 -11.66 24.84 -2.40
C GLU A 48 -11.38 23.42 -2.90
N ARG A 49 -11.02 23.26 -4.17
CA ARG A 49 -10.87 21.96 -4.87
C ARG A 49 -9.43 21.62 -5.24
N ALA A 50 -8.47 22.49 -4.97
CA ALA A 50 -7.08 22.30 -5.37
C ALA A 50 -6.12 22.81 -4.31
N ALA A 51 -5.03 22.08 -4.11
CA ALA A 51 -3.93 22.45 -3.23
C ALA A 51 -2.61 21.88 -3.77
N MET A 52 -1.51 22.38 -3.23
CA MET A 52 -0.16 21.91 -3.50
C MET A 52 0.47 21.43 -2.20
N ILE A 53 0.96 20.17 -2.17
CA ILE A 53 1.84 19.73 -1.10
C ILE A 53 3.19 20.42 -1.33
N MET A 54 3.64 21.14 -0.32
CA MET A 54 4.94 21.79 -0.26
C MET A 54 5.86 21.02 0.69
N VAL A 55 7.15 20.94 0.36
CA VAL A 55 8.20 20.47 1.28
C VAL A 55 9.21 21.61 1.43
N GLY A 56 9.21 22.24 2.58
CA GLY A 56 9.87 23.53 2.72
C GLY A 56 9.27 24.57 1.76
N GLU A 57 10.10 25.14 0.89
CA GLU A 57 9.67 26.11 -0.15
C GLU A 57 9.45 25.46 -1.54
N THR A 58 9.66 24.14 -1.65
CA THR A 58 9.58 23.42 -2.93
C THR A 58 8.19 22.84 -3.14
N GLU A 59 7.62 23.07 -4.32
CA GLU A 59 6.40 22.39 -4.77
C GLU A 59 6.69 20.91 -4.98
N PHE A 60 5.98 20.07 -4.23
CA PHE A 60 6.17 18.63 -4.30
C PHE A 60 5.12 17.95 -5.17
N ARG A 61 3.82 18.18 -4.88
CA ARG A 61 2.74 17.48 -5.61
C ARG A 61 1.42 18.25 -5.56
N PRO A 62 0.78 18.52 -6.72
CA PRO A 62 -0.59 19.04 -6.76
C PRO A 62 -1.56 17.95 -6.29
N VAL A 63 -2.58 18.34 -5.53
CA VAL A 63 -3.63 17.47 -5.00
C VAL A 63 -5.00 18.13 -5.14
N GLY A 64 -6.02 17.32 -5.36
CA GLY A 64 -7.40 17.78 -5.55
C GLY A 64 -8.31 17.40 -4.38
N ALA A 65 -9.58 17.86 -4.45
CA ALA A 65 -10.57 17.66 -3.40
C ALA A 65 -10.80 16.18 -3.06
N GLN A 66 -10.63 15.27 -3.99
CA GLN A 66 -10.74 13.83 -3.76
C GLN A 66 -9.75 13.30 -2.71
N CYS A 67 -8.69 14.06 -2.37
CA CYS A 67 -7.75 13.70 -1.31
C CYS A 67 -8.31 13.93 0.11
N TRP A 68 -9.29 14.82 0.27
CA TRP A 68 -9.80 15.22 1.60
C TRP A 68 -11.32 15.30 1.70
N ASP A 69 -12.05 15.32 0.56
CA ASP A 69 -13.50 15.40 0.55
C ASP A 69 -14.11 14.03 0.23
N PRO A 70 -14.73 13.36 1.22
CA PRO A 70 -15.31 12.04 1.02
C PRO A 70 -16.45 12.05 -0.01
N ALA A 71 -17.19 13.14 -0.19
CA ALA A 71 -18.26 13.18 -1.17
C ALA A 71 -17.72 13.17 -2.62
N VAL A 72 -16.63 13.89 -2.86
CA VAL A 72 -15.94 13.86 -4.17
C VAL A 72 -15.36 12.47 -4.43
N ARG A 73 -14.71 11.87 -3.42
CA ARG A 73 -14.15 10.52 -3.52
C ARG A 73 -15.23 9.46 -3.80
N LEU A 74 -16.35 9.51 -3.09
CA LEU A 74 -17.46 8.57 -3.30
C LEU A 74 -18.09 8.70 -4.70
N ALA A 75 -18.10 9.91 -5.28
CA ALA A 75 -18.53 10.11 -6.66
C ALA A 75 -17.54 9.46 -7.64
N ASP A 76 -16.24 9.70 -7.48
CA ASP A 76 -15.21 9.04 -8.29
C ASP A 76 -15.27 7.51 -8.18
N MET A 77 -15.46 6.97 -6.97
CA MET A 77 -15.65 5.53 -6.74
C MET A 77 -16.90 4.98 -7.49
N ALA A 78 -17.98 5.74 -7.52
CA ALA A 78 -19.18 5.34 -8.25
C ALA A 78 -18.94 5.32 -9.77
N ASP A 79 -18.22 6.29 -10.30
CA ASP A 79 -17.85 6.36 -11.72
C ASP A 79 -16.92 5.20 -12.13
N ASP A 80 -15.98 4.83 -11.27
CA ASP A 80 -15.04 3.71 -11.49
C ASP A 80 -15.65 2.33 -11.16
N GLY A 81 -16.83 2.29 -10.54
CA GLY A 81 -17.50 1.04 -10.13
C GLY A 81 -16.81 0.33 -8.97
N VAL A 82 -16.24 1.10 -8.04
CA VAL A 82 -15.60 0.63 -6.80
C VAL A 82 -16.59 0.73 -5.65
N ASP A 83 -16.70 -0.31 -4.85
CA ASP A 83 -17.61 -0.35 -3.70
C ASP A 83 -16.90 0.06 -2.39
N VAL A 84 -15.62 -0.31 -2.24
CA VAL A 84 -14.83 -0.07 -1.03
C VAL A 84 -13.41 0.35 -1.41
N GLN A 85 -12.88 1.35 -0.71
CA GLN A 85 -11.47 1.73 -0.78
C GLN A 85 -10.80 1.60 0.58
N VAL A 86 -9.62 0.97 0.61
CA VAL A 86 -8.67 1.12 1.71
C VAL A 86 -7.95 2.45 1.54
N VAL A 87 -7.91 3.23 2.60
CA VAL A 87 -7.49 4.63 2.55
C VAL A 87 -6.36 4.87 3.55
N SER A 88 -5.18 5.20 3.06
CA SER A 88 -3.97 5.46 3.88
C SER A 88 -3.51 6.91 3.77
N PRO A 89 -2.85 7.47 4.80
CA PRO A 89 -2.09 8.70 4.63
C PRO A 89 -1.07 8.56 3.50
N THR A 90 -0.87 9.62 2.71
CA THR A 90 0.13 9.53 1.62
C THR A 90 1.55 9.37 2.18
N PRO A 91 2.44 8.58 1.53
CA PRO A 91 3.76 8.22 2.06
C PRO A 91 4.71 9.37 2.41
N VAL A 92 4.49 10.58 1.86
CA VAL A 92 5.26 11.78 2.26
C VAL A 92 5.17 12.09 3.76
N PHE A 93 4.18 11.53 4.45
CA PHE A 93 3.97 11.70 5.89
C PHE A 93 4.59 10.60 6.76
N PHE A 94 5.24 9.58 6.21
CA PHE A 94 5.90 8.53 7.00
C PHE A 94 6.96 9.07 7.96
N SER A 95 7.71 10.10 7.53
CA SER A 95 8.65 10.83 8.40
C SER A 95 9.73 9.94 9.04
N TYR A 96 10.19 8.90 8.33
CA TYR A 96 11.21 7.97 8.85
C TYR A 96 12.60 8.58 8.97
N ASP A 97 12.83 9.71 8.31
CA ASP A 97 14.03 10.54 8.41
C ASP A 97 14.06 11.42 9.68
N ARG A 98 12.98 11.40 10.48
CA ARG A 98 12.82 12.25 11.66
C ARG A 98 13.11 11.49 12.96
N PRO A 99 13.47 12.21 14.06
CA PRO A 99 13.49 11.63 15.39
C PRO A 99 12.16 10.94 15.73
N ALA A 100 12.22 9.81 16.44
CA ALA A 100 11.04 8.99 16.72
C ALA A 100 9.93 9.74 17.45
N ASP A 101 10.27 10.61 18.40
CA ASP A 101 9.29 11.43 19.14
C ASP A 101 8.54 12.44 18.25
N GLN A 102 9.19 12.93 17.19
CA GLN A 102 8.54 13.77 16.17
C GLN A 102 7.65 12.92 15.25
N ALA A 103 8.14 11.79 14.79
CA ALA A 103 7.40 10.90 13.91
C ALA A 103 6.13 10.34 14.60
N VAL A 104 6.18 10.03 15.89
CA VAL A 104 4.99 9.66 16.69
C VAL A 104 3.91 10.74 16.63
N LYS A 105 4.29 12.01 16.78
CA LYS A 105 3.32 13.12 16.73
C LYS A 105 2.71 13.27 15.34
N VAL A 106 3.53 13.18 14.29
CA VAL A 106 3.07 13.24 12.89
C VAL A 106 2.14 12.06 12.58
N ALA A 107 2.51 10.84 12.96
CA ALA A 107 1.68 9.67 12.76
C ALA A 107 0.30 9.86 13.41
N ARG A 108 0.23 10.29 14.66
CA ARG A 108 -1.03 10.56 15.35
C ARG A 108 -1.89 11.60 14.64
N ILE A 109 -1.30 12.73 14.23
CA ILE A 109 -2.02 13.79 13.51
C ILE A 109 -2.67 13.23 12.24
N PHE A 110 -1.90 12.54 11.39
CA PHE A 110 -2.44 12.06 10.11
C PHE A 110 -3.36 10.85 10.27
N ASN A 111 -3.14 9.99 11.25
CA ASN A 111 -4.04 8.89 11.56
C ASN A 111 -5.42 9.42 12.03
N ASP A 112 -5.44 10.38 12.95
CA ASP A 112 -6.69 10.97 13.45
C ASP A 112 -7.44 11.69 12.32
N LEU A 113 -6.76 12.47 11.49
CA LEU A 113 -7.35 13.14 10.33
C LEU A 113 -7.83 12.13 9.26
N THR A 114 -7.17 11.00 9.10
CA THR A 114 -7.64 9.94 8.18
C THR A 114 -8.96 9.34 8.65
N LEU A 115 -9.13 9.15 9.97
CA LEU A 115 -10.43 8.73 10.54
C LEU A 115 -11.52 9.77 10.26
N GLU A 116 -11.22 11.06 10.41
CA GLU A 116 -12.17 12.15 10.12
C GLU A 116 -12.63 12.10 8.64
N VAL A 117 -11.69 11.97 7.70
CA VAL A 117 -12.02 11.86 6.28
C VAL A 117 -12.85 10.61 6.00
N THR A 118 -12.48 9.47 6.57
CA THR A 118 -13.17 8.20 6.30
C THR A 118 -14.53 8.09 6.97
N ALA A 119 -14.77 8.83 8.08
CA ALA A 119 -16.09 8.90 8.74
C ALA A 119 -17.19 9.40 7.79
N GLY A 120 -16.87 10.30 6.85
CA GLY A 120 -17.80 10.77 5.81
C GLY A 120 -18.08 9.74 4.71
N GLY A 121 -17.37 8.62 4.69
CA GLY A 121 -17.42 7.62 3.60
C GLY A 121 -18.52 6.56 3.72
N THR A 122 -19.49 6.69 4.64
CA THR A 122 -20.65 5.79 4.80
C THR A 122 -20.26 4.29 4.94
N GLY A 123 -19.08 4.00 5.50
CA GLY A 123 -18.55 2.65 5.67
C GLY A 123 -17.87 2.05 4.43
N ARG A 124 -17.78 2.81 3.34
CA ARG A 124 -17.09 2.42 2.09
C ARG A 124 -15.61 2.79 2.08
N LEU A 125 -15.15 3.67 2.97
CA LEU A 125 -13.76 4.04 3.16
C LEU A 125 -13.21 3.34 4.39
N VAL A 126 -12.19 2.51 4.21
CA VAL A 126 -11.59 1.67 5.25
C VAL A 126 -10.23 2.27 5.63
N PRO A 127 -10.09 2.91 6.81
CA PRO A 127 -8.85 3.59 7.15
C PRO A 127 -7.72 2.62 7.51
N PHE A 128 -6.55 2.82 6.92
CA PHE A 128 -5.27 2.29 7.38
C PHE A 128 -4.50 3.41 8.06
N CYS A 129 -3.74 3.06 9.08
CA CYS A 129 -2.85 4.01 9.75
C CYS A 129 -1.44 3.95 9.19
N GLN A 130 -0.61 4.94 9.56
CA GLN A 130 0.84 4.88 9.46
C GLN A 130 1.46 4.83 10.86
N VAL A 131 2.70 4.38 10.98
CA VAL A 131 3.38 4.21 12.26
C VAL A 131 4.82 4.72 12.20
N PRO A 132 5.41 5.17 13.32
CA PRO A 132 6.80 5.61 13.39
C PRO A 132 7.75 4.40 13.40
N LEU A 133 7.92 3.75 12.24
CA LEU A 133 8.62 2.46 12.11
C LEU A 133 10.11 2.51 12.49
N GLN A 134 10.71 3.71 12.61
CA GLN A 134 12.07 3.90 13.15
C GLN A 134 12.18 3.53 14.63
N ASP A 135 11.06 3.50 15.37
CA ASP A 135 10.95 3.04 16.76
C ASP A 135 9.86 1.95 16.84
N PRO A 136 10.25 0.66 16.83
CA PRO A 136 9.30 -0.45 16.78
C PRO A 136 8.32 -0.50 17.96
N ASP A 137 8.75 -0.13 19.16
CA ASP A 137 7.86 -0.10 20.33
C ASP A 137 6.79 0.99 20.19
N ALA A 138 7.21 2.17 19.73
CA ALA A 138 6.28 3.25 19.44
C ALA A 138 5.35 2.91 18.26
N ALA A 139 5.84 2.17 17.26
CA ALA A 139 5.04 1.70 16.13
C ALA A 139 3.96 0.71 16.58
N CYS A 140 4.28 -0.26 17.43
CA CYS A 140 3.31 -1.19 18.02
C CYS A 140 2.25 -0.44 18.84
N ALA A 141 2.68 0.48 19.71
CA ALA A 141 1.75 1.27 20.54
C ALA A 141 0.81 2.15 19.70
N GLU A 142 1.30 2.75 18.62
CA GLU A 142 0.46 3.56 17.73
C GLU A 142 -0.48 2.69 16.92
N LEU A 143 -0.06 1.50 16.45
CA LEU A 143 -0.94 0.54 15.78
C LEU A 143 -2.10 0.13 16.71
N ASP A 144 -1.82 -0.24 17.95
CA ASP A 144 -2.85 -0.62 18.93
C ASP A 144 -3.84 0.52 19.18
N ARG A 145 -3.35 1.76 19.33
CA ARG A 145 -4.18 2.96 19.44
C ARG A 145 -5.09 3.13 18.24
N CYS A 146 -4.54 2.97 17.03
CA CYS A 146 -5.27 3.13 15.78
C CYS A 146 -6.33 2.06 15.58
N LEU A 147 -6.02 0.80 15.87
CA LEU A 147 -7.00 -0.30 15.80
C LEU A 147 -8.16 -0.07 16.80
N ALA A 148 -7.84 0.36 18.02
CA ALA A 148 -8.87 0.72 19.02
C ALA A 148 -9.73 1.92 18.57
N ALA A 149 -9.18 2.86 17.80
CA ALA A 149 -9.88 4.01 17.26
C ALA A 149 -10.71 3.68 15.99
N GLY A 150 -10.50 2.53 15.35
CA GLY A 150 -11.28 2.07 14.19
C GLY A 150 -10.54 1.95 12.87
N HIS A 151 -9.20 2.06 12.86
CA HIS A 151 -8.40 1.68 11.70
C HIS A 151 -8.47 0.16 11.50
N ALA A 152 -8.28 -0.26 10.26
CA ALA A 152 -8.44 -1.65 9.86
C ALA A 152 -7.10 -2.37 9.60
N GLY A 153 -6.03 -1.62 9.52
CA GLY A 153 -4.69 -2.10 9.22
C GLY A 153 -3.69 -0.96 9.17
N VAL A 154 -2.51 -1.22 8.65
CA VAL A 154 -1.40 -0.29 8.61
C VAL A 154 -0.74 -0.24 7.24
N GLU A 155 -0.34 0.94 6.79
CA GLU A 155 0.58 1.15 5.68
C GLU A 155 1.95 1.52 6.22
N ILE A 156 3.00 0.87 5.71
CA ILE A 156 4.40 1.13 6.04
C ILE A 156 5.23 1.36 4.79
N GLY A 157 6.36 2.04 4.97
CA GLY A 157 7.38 2.16 3.95
C GLY A 157 8.16 0.84 3.75
N ASN A 158 8.95 0.82 2.71
CA ASN A 158 9.75 -0.32 2.27
C ASN A 158 11.09 -0.46 3.03
N HIS A 159 11.54 0.57 3.72
CA HIS A 159 12.72 0.59 4.60
C HIS A 159 12.69 1.82 5.53
N VAL A 160 13.61 1.86 6.48
CA VAL A 160 13.81 3.00 7.40
C VAL A 160 15.28 3.38 7.41
N GLY A 161 15.65 4.42 6.65
CA GLY A 161 17.06 4.75 6.42
C GLY A 161 17.81 3.56 5.80
N ASP A 162 18.89 3.10 6.43
CA ASP A 162 19.67 1.95 5.95
C ASP A 162 19.16 0.60 6.50
N ARG A 163 17.99 0.56 7.15
CA ARG A 163 17.38 -0.67 7.71
C ARG A 163 16.29 -1.18 6.79
N ASP A 164 16.50 -2.35 6.21
CA ASP A 164 15.49 -3.04 5.41
C ASP A 164 14.43 -3.75 6.29
N LEU A 165 13.40 -4.32 5.68
CA LEU A 165 12.29 -4.97 6.40
C LEU A 165 12.69 -6.23 7.18
N ASP A 166 13.92 -6.71 7.06
CA ASP A 166 14.49 -7.81 7.86
C ASP A 166 15.21 -7.34 9.14
N ASP A 167 15.29 -6.02 9.39
CA ASP A 167 15.76 -5.47 10.66
C ASP A 167 14.98 -6.05 11.84
N ALA A 168 15.69 -6.42 12.91
CA ALA A 168 15.11 -7.13 14.04
C ALA A 168 13.93 -6.38 14.70
N GLY A 169 14.02 -5.06 14.79
CA GLY A 169 12.95 -4.24 15.34
C GLY A 169 11.73 -4.19 14.42
N ILE A 170 11.95 -4.06 13.10
CA ILE A 170 10.85 -4.10 12.12
C ILE A 170 10.19 -5.49 12.11
N VAL A 171 10.96 -6.57 12.22
CA VAL A 171 10.42 -7.92 12.34
C VAL A 171 9.56 -8.07 13.59
N THR A 172 9.95 -7.47 14.73
CA THR A 172 9.11 -7.44 15.94
C THR A 172 7.77 -6.76 15.68
N PHE A 173 7.78 -5.62 14.97
CA PHE A 173 6.54 -4.95 14.56
C PHE A 173 5.67 -5.83 13.64
N LEU A 174 6.25 -6.52 12.64
CA LEU A 174 5.52 -7.45 11.78
C LEU A 174 4.93 -8.65 12.55
N GLN A 175 5.63 -9.15 13.57
CA GLN A 175 5.10 -10.18 14.47
C GLN A 175 3.90 -9.64 15.25
N HIS A 176 4.00 -8.43 15.79
CA HIS A 176 2.88 -7.78 16.48
C HIS A 176 1.66 -7.60 15.55
N CYS A 177 1.86 -7.16 14.29
CA CYS A 177 0.78 -7.09 13.30
C CYS A 177 0.08 -8.45 13.11
N ALA A 178 0.85 -9.54 13.05
CA ALA A 178 0.29 -10.90 12.93
C ALA A 178 -0.50 -11.32 14.18
N GLU A 179 -0.04 -10.97 15.38
CA GLU A 179 -0.68 -11.26 16.66
C GLU A 179 -2.01 -10.54 16.83
N VAL A 180 -2.04 -9.24 16.52
CA VAL A 180 -3.28 -8.43 16.60
C VAL A 180 -4.17 -8.58 15.37
N GLY A 181 -3.71 -9.32 14.36
CA GLY A 181 -4.45 -9.56 13.11
C GLY A 181 -4.59 -8.33 12.23
N ALA A 182 -3.66 -7.38 12.29
CA ALA A 182 -3.65 -6.20 11.42
C ALA A 182 -3.01 -6.53 10.06
N PRO A 183 -3.69 -6.29 8.93
CA PRO A 183 -3.07 -6.36 7.61
C PRO A 183 -2.07 -5.22 7.42
N VAL A 184 -0.97 -5.53 6.73
CA VAL A 184 0.13 -4.61 6.44
C VAL A 184 0.17 -4.34 4.95
N PHE A 185 0.11 -3.08 4.53
CA PHE A 185 0.36 -2.66 3.17
C PHE A 185 1.73 -1.99 3.08
N VAL A 186 2.60 -2.47 2.20
CA VAL A 186 3.96 -1.94 2.02
C VAL A 186 4.00 -1.08 0.78
N HIS A 187 4.25 0.22 0.96
CA HIS A 187 4.31 1.19 -0.11
C HIS A 187 5.73 1.78 -0.23
N PRO A 188 6.34 1.81 -1.42
CA PRO A 188 7.67 2.34 -1.60
C PRO A 188 7.73 3.85 -1.34
N TRP A 189 8.67 4.24 -0.51
CA TRP A 189 9.02 5.63 -0.21
C TRP A 189 10.54 5.71 0.00
N ASP A 190 11.10 6.93 -0.14
CA ASP A 190 12.54 7.16 -0.03
C ASP A 190 13.35 6.35 -1.06
N MET A 191 12.95 6.48 -2.31
CA MET A 191 13.51 5.75 -3.44
C MET A 191 14.97 6.13 -3.70
N PRO A 192 15.76 5.23 -4.36
CA PRO A 192 17.11 5.52 -4.74
C PRO A 192 17.25 6.86 -5.44
N GLY A 193 18.23 7.64 -5.04
CA GLY A 193 18.51 8.96 -5.57
C GLY A 193 19.63 8.99 -6.61
N GLY A 194 19.94 10.19 -7.04
CA GLY A 194 21.09 10.51 -7.89
C GLY A 194 20.71 11.05 -9.27
N PRO A 195 21.63 11.75 -9.94
CA PRO A 195 21.34 12.54 -11.15
C PRO A 195 20.74 11.74 -12.31
N ARG A 196 20.98 10.43 -12.37
CA ARG A 196 20.41 9.56 -13.41
C ARG A 196 18.92 9.34 -13.24
N LEU A 197 18.39 9.45 -12.01
CA LEU A 197 16.98 9.24 -11.67
C LEU A 197 16.19 10.56 -11.58
N ASP A 198 16.83 11.72 -11.78
CA ASP A 198 16.17 13.03 -11.71
C ASP A 198 15.41 13.40 -12.99
N ARG A 199 15.54 12.61 -14.06
CA ARG A 199 14.89 12.85 -15.36
C ARG A 199 13.76 11.86 -15.58
N TRP A 200 12.73 12.29 -16.35
CA TRP A 200 11.62 11.46 -16.83
C TRP A 200 10.84 10.75 -15.73
N MET A 201 10.77 11.34 -14.55
CA MET A 201 10.19 10.69 -13.38
C MET A 201 10.83 9.30 -13.06
N ALA A 202 12.11 9.10 -13.40
CA ALA A 202 12.75 7.80 -13.29
C ALA A 202 12.81 7.26 -11.86
N ARG A 203 12.72 8.12 -10.83
CA ARG A 203 12.54 7.68 -9.43
C ARG A 203 11.27 6.86 -9.27
N TRP A 204 10.15 7.29 -9.89
CA TRP A 204 8.87 6.56 -9.88
C TRP A 204 8.84 5.39 -10.86
N LEU A 205 9.38 5.58 -12.08
CA LEU A 205 9.29 4.55 -13.13
C LEU A 205 10.31 3.40 -12.95
N THR A 206 11.39 3.64 -12.22
CA THR A 206 12.48 2.67 -12.03
C THR A 206 12.81 2.48 -10.55
N GLY A 207 12.94 3.55 -9.79
CA GLY A 207 13.31 3.53 -8.38
C GLY A 207 12.25 2.83 -7.53
N MET A 208 10.99 3.23 -7.65
CA MET A 208 9.88 2.60 -6.91
C MET A 208 9.79 1.09 -7.10
N PRO A 209 9.73 0.56 -8.34
CA PRO A 209 9.71 -0.89 -8.55
C PRO A 209 10.96 -1.60 -8.02
N ALA A 210 12.12 -0.95 -8.03
CA ALA A 210 13.36 -1.51 -7.52
C ALA A 210 13.33 -1.60 -5.98
N GLU A 211 12.84 -0.57 -5.30
CA GLU A 211 12.71 -0.55 -3.84
C GLU A 211 11.71 -1.60 -3.35
N THR A 212 10.55 -1.72 -3.99
CA THR A 212 9.58 -2.77 -3.66
C THR A 212 10.19 -4.16 -3.85
N HIS A 213 10.96 -4.37 -4.92
CA HIS A 213 11.67 -5.64 -5.15
C HIS A 213 12.69 -5.92 -4.04
N LEU A 214 13.48 -4.92 -3.64
CA LEU A 214 14.46 -5.07 -2.56
C LEU A 214 13.78 -5.43 -1.23
N SER A 215 12.66 -4.79 -0.91
CA SER A 215 11.87 -5.07 0.30
C SER A 215 11.37 -6.53 0.35
N VAL A 216 10.87 -7.04 -0.78
CA VAL A 216 10.44 -8.45 -0.88
C VAL A 216 11.63 -9.39 -0.68
N LEU A 217 12.78 -9.09 -1.31
CA LEU A 217 14.00 -9.89 -1.12
C LEU A 217 14.52 -9.83 0.32
N ALA A 218 14.46 -8.68 0.99
CA ALA A 218 14.84 -8.54 2.39
C ALA A 218 14.01 -9.47 3.29
N LEU A 219 12.70 -9.52 3.12
CA LEU A 219 11.84 -10.42 3.89
C LEU A 219 12.13 -11.90 3.60
N ILE A 220 12.41 -12.26 2.34
CA ILE A 220 12.70 -13.64 1.94
C ILE A 220 14.10 -14.04 2.39
N LEU A 221 15.13 -13.35 1.91
CA LEU A 221 16.53 -13.73 2.11
C LEU A 221 16.99 -13.44 3.55
N GLY A 222 16.43 -12.43 4.21
CA GLY A 222 16.57 -12.19 5.65
C GLY A 222 15.89 -13.25 6.54
N GLY A 223 15.16 -14.21 5.93
CA GLY A 223 14.49 -15.31 6.66
C GLY A 223 13.32 -14.84 7.52
N VAL A 224 12.72 -13.70 7.21
CA VAL A 224 11.61 -13.14 7.99
C VAL A 224 10.39 -14.06 7.88
N PHE A 225 10.06 -14.52 6.67
CA PHE A 225 8.93 -15.43 6.46
C PHE A 225 9.08 -16.80 7.13
N ASP A 226 10.29 -17.19 7.51
CA ASP A 226 10.52 -18.40 8.32
C ASP A 226 10.29 -18.15 9.83
N ARG A 227 10.34 -16.87 10.27
CA ARG A 227 10.24 -16.46 11.68
C ARG A 227 8.89 -15.86 12.07
N VAL A 228 8.18 -15.26 11.11
CA VAL A 228 6.86 -14.67 11.37
C VAL A 228 5.75 -15.69 11.15
N PRO A 229 4.63 -15.61 11.90
CA PRO A 229 3.50 -16.50 11.70
C PRO A 229 2.92 -16.42 10.28
N ARG A 230 2.39 -17.55 9.78
CA ARG A 230 1.68 -17.56 8.49
C ARG A 230 0.38 -16.74 8.50
N SER A 231 -0.08 -16.33 9.67
CA SER A 231 -1.20 -15.40 9.84
C SER A 231 -0.88 -13.95 9.48
N LEU A 232 0.41 -13.59 9.31
CA LEU A 232 0.78 -12.27 8.81
C LEU A 232 0.17 -12.04 7.42
N ARG A 233 -0.67 -11.02 7.31
CA ARG A 233 -1.26 -10.57 6.05
C ARG A 233 -0.50 -9.35 5.58
N ILE A 234 0.33 -9.52 4.56
CA ILE A 234 1.16 -8.45 4.00
C ILE A 234 0.95 -8.37 2.49
N CYS A 235 0.82 -7.15 1.97
CA CYS A 235 0.62 -6.86 0.55
C CYS A 235 1.60 -5.78 0.11
N PHE A 236 2.20 -5.94 -1.06
CA PHE A 236 3.12 -4.97 -1.65
C PHE A 236 2.47 -4.21 -2.79
N ALA A 237 2.72 -2.90 -2.82
CA ALA A 237 2.26 -2.01 -3.88
C ALA A 237 2.89 -2.32 -5.25
N HIS A 238 2.23 -1.83 -6.31
CA HIS A 238 2.72 -1.83 -7.69
C HIS A 238 3.13 -3.22 -8.19
N GLY A 239 2.27 -4.23 -7.96
CA GLY A 239 2.50 -5.60 -8.40
C GLY A 239 3.73 -6.27 -7.75
N GLY A 240 4.17 -5.80 -6.58
CA GLY A 240 5.42 -6.27 -5.97
C GLY A 240 6.67 -5.73 -6.69
N GLY A 241 6.52 -4.61 -7.41
CA GLY A 241 7.59 -3.96 -8.15
C GLY A 241 8.15 -4.85 -9.27
N SER A 242 9.46 -4.95 -9.38
CA SER A 242 10.10 -5.81 -10.39
C SER A 242 10.32 -7.26 -9.92
N PHE A 243 9.93 -7.62 -8.69
CA PHE A 243 10.17 -8.95 -8.12
C PHE A 243 9.59 -10.10 -8.96
N PRO A 244 8.31 -10.08 -9.40
CA PRO A 244 7.75 -11.22 -10.15
C PRO A 244 8.49 -11.50 -11.45
N PHE A 245 8.95 -10.47 -12.14
CA PHE A 245 9.72 -10.62 -13.38
C PHE A 245 11.11 -11.21 -13.13
N TRP A 246 11.75 -10.86 -12.01
CA TRP A 246 13.11 -11.28 -11.69
C TRP A 246 13.20 -12.48 -10.74
N LEU A 247 12.08 -13.09 -10.37
CA LEU A 247 12.03 -14.23 -9.43
C LEU A 247 12.95 -15.38 -9.85
N GLY A 248 12.93 -15.78 -11.13
CA GLY A 248 13.80 -16.82 -11.62
C GLY A 248 15.30 -16.49 -11.54
N ARG A 249 15.67 -15.19 -11.61
CA ARG A 249 17.05 -14.75 -11.38
C ARG A 249 17.43 -14.89 -9.91
N ALA A 250 16.53 -14.56 -8.99
CA ALA A 250 16.75 -14.69 -7.55
C ALA A 250 16.92 -16.17 -7.16
N ASP A 251 16.08 -17.06 -7.67
CA ASP A 251 16.19 -18.51 -7.47
C ASP A 251 17.52 -19.06 -8.02
N ASN A 252 17.87 -18.67 -9.24
CA ASN A 252 19.15 -19.10 -9.83
C ASN A 252 20.34 -18.65 -8.97
N ALA A 253 20.31 -17.41 -8.46
CA ALA A 253 21.35 -16.89 -7.59
C ALA A 253 21.40 -17.66 -6.26
N TRP A 254 20.24 -17.97 -5.65
CA TRP A 254 20.14 -18.74 -4.41
C TRP A 254 20.77 -20.14 -4.55
N HIS A 255 20.58 -20.79 -5.72
CA HIS A 255 21.19 -22.11 -5.99
C HIS A 255 22.68 -22.02 -6.36
N ARG A 256 23.08 -21.03 -7.14
CA ARG A 256 24.43 -20.94 -7.71
C ARG A 256 25.42 -20.18 -6.85
N ARG A 257 24.95 -19.23 -6.06
CA ARG A 257 25.75 -18.39 -5.17
C ARG A 257 25.18 -18.38 -3.76
N GLY A 258 24.83 -19.59 -3.29
CA GLY A 258 24.34 -19.77 -1.94
C GLY A 258 25.25 -19.25 -0.84
N ASP A 259 26.53 -19.14 -1.16
CA ASP A 259 27.54 -18.50 -0.31
C ASP A 259 27.27 -17.01 -0.04
N LEU A 260 26.57 -16.32 -0.94
CA LEU A 260 26.26 -14.90 -0.85
C LEU A 260 24.77 -14.59 -0.72
N VAL A 261 23.90 -15.46 -1.26
CA VAL A 261 22.48 -15.12 -1.50
C VAL A 261 21.52 -15.80 -0.54
N ARG A 262 21.86 -17.01 -0.01
CA ARG A 262 20.90 -17.74 0.83
C ARG A 262 20.48 -16.95 2.07
N GLY A 263 21.37 -16.14 2.62
CA GLY A 263 21.09 -15.37 3.82
C GLY A 263 20.62 -16.25 4.97
N ALA A 264 19.46 -15.90 5.53
CA ALA A 264 18.78 -16.69 6.57
C ALA A 264 17.57 -17.48 6.03
N SER A 265 17.29 -17.46 4.71
CA SER A 265 16.14 -18.17 4.13
C SER A 265 16.37 -19.68 4.07
N SER A 266 15.36 -20.47 4.43
CA SER A 266 15.42 -21.95 4.43
C SER A 266 15.15 -22.55 3.04
N ALA A 267 14.58 -21.79 2.11
CA ALA A 267 14.17 -22.21 0.78
C ALA A 267 14.46 -21.12 -0.28
N PRO A 268 14.44 -21.44 -1.59
CA PRO A 268 14.61 -20.44 -2.64
C PRO A 268 13.45 -19.44 -2.65
N PRO A 269 13.64 -18.22 -3.19
CA PRO A 269 12.63 -17.16 -3.20
C PRO A 269 11.26 -17.57 -3.72
N SER A 270 11.19 -18.42 -4.75
CA SER A 270 9.91 -18.91 -5.30
C SER A 270 9.07 -19.71 -4.29
N ALA A 271 9.68 -20.29 -3.26
CA ALA A 271 8.96 -21.04 -2.22
C ALA A 271 8.16 -20.13 -1.27
N TYR A 272 8.34 -18.82 -1.35
CA TYR A 272 7.70 -17.85 -0.45
C TYR A 272 6.61 -16.99 -1.10
N VAL A 273 6.30 -17.18 -2.38
CA VAL A 273 5.30 -16.38 -3.08
C VAL A 273 3.89 -16.50 -2.49
N ASP A 274 3.62 -17.55 -1.74
CA ASP A 274 2.36 -17.74 -1.00
C ASP A 274 2.30 -17.00 0.36
N ARG A 275 3.40 -16.34 0.76
CA ARG A 275 3.51 -15.66 2.06
C ARG A 275 3.04 -14.20 2.03
N PHE A 276 2.84 -13.63 0.86
CA PHE A 276 2.43 -12.25 0.68
C PHE A 276 1.52 -12.07 -0.52
N CYS A 277 0.85 -10.93 -0.57
CA CYS A 277 0.05 -10.49 -1.69
C CYS A 277 0.73 -9.33 -2.41
N VAL A 278 0.23 -9.01 -3.60
CA VAL A 278 0.60 -7.84 -4.39
C VAL A 278 -0.65 -7.19 -4.96
N ASP A 279 -0.61 -5.89 -5.23
CA ASP A 279 -1.71 -5.24 -5.92
C ASP A 279 -1.64 -5.41 -7.46
N SER A 280 -2.65 -4.90 -8.16
CA SER A 280 -2.77 -5.00 -9.62
C SER A 280 -2.32 -3.75 -10.37
N VAL A 281 -1.56 -2.83 -9.75
CA VAL A 281 -1.11 -1.58 -10.38
C VAL A 281 0.05 -1.88 -11.35
N VAL A 282 -0.27 -2.56 -12.45
CA VAL A 282 0.67 -2.97 -13.51
C VAL A 282 0.26 -2.52 -14.91
N PHE A 283 -0.96 -1.96 -15.07
CA PHE A 283 -1.50 -1.27 -16.26
C PHE A 283 -1.63 -2.08 -17.55
N ASP A 284 -0.97 -3.22 -17.68
CA ASP A 284 -0.93 -4.02 -18.90
C ASP A 284 -1.40 -5.46 -18.66
N PRO A 285 -2.30 -6.03 -19.52
CA PRO A 285 -2.78 -7.42 -19.35
C PRO A 285 -1.69 -8.48 -19.41
N ALA A 286 -0.60 -8.29 -20.17
CA ALA A 286 0.49 -9.25 -20.19
C ALA A 286 1.30 -9.20 -18.89
N ALA A 287 1.49 -8.01 -18.29
CA ALA A 287 2.10 -7.88 -16.97
C ALA A 287 1.21 -8.50 -15.89
N LEU A 288 -0.13 -8.27 -15.93
CA LEU A 288 -1.06 -8.93 -15.03
C LEU A 288 -1.05 -10.45 -15.16
N ARG A 289 -0.95 -10.98 -16.38
CA ARG A 289 -0.83 -12.43 -16.61
C ARG A 289 0.42 -12.99 -15.95
N LEU A 290 1.59 -12.37 -16.16
CA LEU A 290 2.82 -12.76 -15.48
C LEU A 290 2.66 -12.74 -13.97
N LEU A 291 2.01 -11.69 -13.44
CA LEU A 291 1.78 -11.53 -12.02
C LEU A 291 0.93 -12.67 -11.45
N VAL A 292 -0.21 -12.98 -12.07
CA VAL A 292 -1.12 -14.05 -11.66
C VAL A 292 -0.46 -15.44 -11.80
N GLU A 293 0.28 -15.69 -12.89
CA GLU A 293 0.99 -16.95 -13.08
C GLU A 293 2.14 -17.14 -12.08
N THR A 294 2.79 -16.05 -11.65
CA THR A 294 3.91 -16.11 -10.70
C THR A 294 3.46 -16.20 -9.26
N MET A 295 2.50 -15.36 -8.86
CA MET A 295 2.05 -15.24 -7.47
C MET A 295 0.90 -16.18 -7.13
N GLY A 296 0.14 -16.61 -8.13
CA GLY A 296 -1.13 -17.31 -7.96
C GLY A 296 -2.33 -16.35 -7.87
N GLU A 297 -3.49 -16.83 -8.32
CA GLU A 297 -4.72 -16.05 -8.43
C GLU A 297 -5.29 -15.55 -7.07
N ASP A 298 -4.86 -16.18 -5.96
CA ASP A 298 -5.29 -15.82 -4.60
C ASP A 298 -4.40 -14.74 -3.96
N ARG A 299 -3.37 -14.26 -4.65
CA ARG A 299 -2.37 -13.34 -4.11
C ARG A 299 -2.32 -11.99 -4.83
N VAL A 300 -3.16 -11.77 -5.83
CA VAL A 300 -3.28 -10.49 -6.54
C VAL A 300 -4.58 -9.81 -6.14
N LEU A 301 -4.48 -8.58 -5.66
CA LEU A 301 -5.58 -7.74 -5.19
C LEU A 301 -5.72 -6.53 -6.10
N VAL A 302 -6.94 -6.02 -6.32
CA VAL A 302 -7.08 -4.74 -7.00
C VAL A 302 -6.55 -3.62 -6.12
N GLY A 303 -5.66 -2.82 -6.70
CA GLY A 303 -5.19 -1.55 -6.19
C GLY A 303 -5.14 -0.53 -7.32
N SER A 304 -5.23 0.74 -7.01
CA SER A 304 -5.28 1.80 -8.03
C SER A 304 -4.22 2.89 -7.91
N ASP A 305 -3.63 3.08 -6.74
CA ASP A 305 -2.81 4.25 -6.40
C ASP A 305 -3.59 5.58 -6.49
N TYR A 306 -4.94 5.49 -6.33
CA TYR A 306 -5.81 6.65 -6.33
C TYR A 306 -5.49 7.58 -5.14
N PRO A 307 -5.46 8.91 -5.31
CA PRO A 307 -5.93 9.66 -6.48
C PRO A 307 -4.82 10.18 -7.40
N TYR A 308 -3.68 9.55 -7.44
CA TYR A 308 -2.52 10.08 -8.15
C TYR A 308 -2.57 9.86 -9.65
N PRO A 309 -1.92 10.77 -10.47
CA PRO A 309 -1.97 10.66 -11.92
C PRO A 309 -1.33 9.39 -12.51
N LEU A 310 -0.41 8.73 -11.77
CA LEU A 310 0.16 7.44 -12.15
C LEU A 310 -0.74 6.27 -11.74
N GLY A 311 -1.85 6.52 -11.06
CA GLY A 311 -2.81 5.51 -10.66
C GLY A 311 -3.64 4.97 -11.83
N GLU A 312 -4.28 3.81 -11.62
CA GLU A 312 -5.16 3.19 -12.60
C GLU A 312 -6.57 3.78 -12.53
N ARG A 313 -7.07 4.28 -13.68
CA ARG A 313 -8.47 4.69 -13.83
C ARG A 313 -9.03 4.29 -15.21
N PRO A 314 -10.23 3.71 -15.28
CA PRO A 314 -11.08 3.25 -14.16
C PRO A 314 -10.40 2.16 -13.32
N VAL A 315 -10.66 2.17 -12.00
CA VAL A 315 -10.03 1.23 -11.07
C VAL A 315 -10.35 -0.22 -11.44
N GLY A 316 -9.33 -1.08 -11.52
CA GLY A 316 -9.44 -2.49 -11.90
C GLY A 316 -9.71 -2.72 -13.40
N ASP A 317 -9.47 -1.73 -14.26
CA ASP A 317 -9.63 -1.87 -15.71
C ASP A 317 -8.74 -2.96 -16.27
N VAL A 318 -7.49 -3.04 -15.83
CA VAL A 318 -6.57 -4.10 -16.27
C VAL A 318 -7.10 -5.50 -15.97
N VAL A 319 -7.76 -5.69 -14.83
CA VAL A 319 -8.40 -6.97 -14.46
C VAL A 319 -9.63 -7.23 -15.34
N ARG A 320 -10.50 -6.21 -15.54
CA ARG A 320 -11.73 -6.35 -16.31
C ARG A 320 -11.50 -6.66 -17.78
N ARG A 321 -10.48 -6.02 -18.40
CA ARG A 321 -10.15 -6.21 -19.83
C ARG A 321 -9.22 -7.39 -20.14
N SER A 322 -8.77 -8.12 -19.10
CA SER A 322 -7.88 -9.28 -19.28
C SER A 322 -8.68 -10.54 -19.62
N ASP A 323 -8.63 -10.96 -20.88
CA ASP A 323 -9.36 -12.12 -21.44
C ASP A 323 -8.78 -13.48 -21.02
N PHE A 324 -7.59 -13.52 -20.49
CA PHE A 324 -7.02 -14.75 -19.96
C PHE A 324 -7.63 -15.17 -18.60
N LEU A 325 -8.29 -14.24 -17.89
CA LEU A 325 -8.92 -14.51 -16.61
C LEU A 325 -10.30 -15.16 -16.82
N THR A 326 -10.57 -16.24 -16.09
CA THR A 326 -11.92 -16.75 -15.92
C THR A 326 -12.75 -15.79 -15.06
N ASP A 327 -14.09 -15.89 -15.10
CA ASP A 327 -14.95 -15.06 -14.26
C ASP A 327 -14.66 -15.26 -12.76
N GLY A 328 -14.40 -16.52 -12.32
CA GLY A 328 -14.04 -16.81 -10.95
C GLY A 328 -12.68 -16.18 -10.52
N GLN A 329 -11.69 -16.18 -11.39
CA GLN A 329 -10.42 -15.50 -11.14
C GLN A 329 -10.61 -13.98 -11.07
N ARG A 330 -11.42 -13.43 -11.97
CA ARG A 330 -11.75 -12.00 -11.98
C ARG A 330 -12.46 -11.59 -10.69
N ASP A 331 -13.40 -12.39 -10.19
CA ASP A 331 -14.07 -12.14 -8.91
C ASP A 331 -13.11 -12.22 -7.72
N LYS A 332 -12.14 -13.15 -7.75
CA LYS A 332 -11.09 -13.22 -6.72
C LYS A 332 -10.27 -11.93 -6.69
N LEU A 333 -9.73 -11.49 -7.83
CA LEU A 333 -8.88 -10.30 -7.92
C LEU A 333 -9.65 -9.02 -7.53
N LEU A 334 -10.90 -8.87 -8.02
CA LEU A 334 -11.72 -7.68 -7.77
C LEU A 334 -12.23 -7.60 -6.32
N SER A 335 -12.36 -8.73 -5.61
CA SER A 335 -13.06 -8.78 -4.33
C SER A 335 -12.49 -9.74 -3.30
N ALA A 336 -12.56 -11.05 -3.56
CA ALA A 336 -12.39 -12.07 -2.52
C ALA A 336 -11.01 -12.01 -1.86
N ASN A 337 -9.96 -11.76 -2.63
CA ASN A 337 -8.60 -11.64 -2.12
C ASN A 337 -8.44 -10.44 -1.19
N ALA A 338 -9.02 -9.29 -1.54
CA ALA A 338 -9.00 -8.10 -0.71
C ALA A 338 -9.78 -8.29 0.59
N LEU A 339 -10.95 -8.94 0.55
CA LEU A 339 -11.74 -9.28 1.74
C LEU A 339 -10.96 -10.24 2.65
N HIS A 340 -10.25 -11.22 2.09
CA HIS A 340 -9.38 -12.12 2.85
C HIS A 340 -8.20 -11.34 3.47
N PHE A 341 -7.56 -10.46 2.72
CA PHE A 341 -6.48 -9.59 3.21
C PHE A 341 -6.93 -8.71 4.36
N LEU A 342 -8.13 -8.13 4.28
CA LEU A 342 -8.69 -7.28 5.33
C LEU A 342 -9.18 -8.08 6.56
N GLY A 343 -9.42 -9.38 6.42
CA GLY A 343 -10.01 -10.22 7.46
C GLY A 343 -11.54 -10.18 7.44
N ALA A 344 -12.17 -11.23 6.96
CA ALA A 344 -13.60 -11.33 6.68
C ALA A 344 -14.56 -10.95 7.85
N SER A 345 -14.10 -10.99 9.10
CA SER A 345 -14.89 -10.60 10.28
C SER A 345 -15.27 -9.12 10.31
N MET A 346 -14.60 -8.26 9.58
CA MET A 346 -14.86 -6.82 9.59
C MET A 346 -16.10 -6.42 8.76
N TYR A 347 -16.50 -7.24 7.78
CA TYR A 347 -17.64 -6.95 6.91
C TYR A 347 -18.99 -7.51 7.42
N THR A 348 -18.96 -8.50 8.29
CA THR A 348 -20.19 -9.12 8.84
C THR A 348 -20.78 -8.37 10.02
N SER A 349 -20.03 -7.49 10.69
CA SER A 349 -20.48 -6.78 11.90
C SER A 349 -21.10 -5.41 11.65
N ARG A 350 -21.17 -4.93 10.40
CA ARG A 350 -21.73 -3.60 10.04
C ARG A 350 -22.96 -3.64 9.12
N ARG A 351 -23.68 -4.77 9.09
CA ARG A 351 -24.99 -4.83 8.43
C ARG A 351 -26.12 -4.62 9.43
#